data_1103961abf5c9937071cc59907b01226
#
_entry.id   1103961abf5c9937071cc59907b01226
#
_cell.length_a   1.000
_cell.length_b   1.000
_cell.length_c   1.000
_cell.angle_alpha   90.00
_cell.angle_beta   90.00
_cell.angle_gamma   90.00
#
_symmetry.space_group_name_H-M   'P 1'
#
loop_
_entity.id
_entity.type
_entity.pdbx_description
1 polymer ?
#
loop_
_entity_poly.entity_id
_entity_poly.type
_entity_poly.pdbx_seq_one_letter_code
_entity_poly.pdbx_strand_id
1 'polypeptide(L)'
;MKEIINKQAAINFDELIEVLRRLRAPDGCPWDREQTSESLVPYLLEETYEIIEAIEGGDAETLKEELGDLTLHILFQAELAREAGQFEIADSIKHISEKLIRRHPHVFNTQNGNQDSDLNMSWEKAKQKEKKRENLLDGVPKKLPALNRARRIQEKAANVGFDWKDIQPVWDKVKEELEELREVVAEKDPERIKDEMGDVLFSLVNLSRFLDISAEDALRMTISKFEHRFAKVEKELKKRGKEFSDSNLEEMDEIWNEVKKSSI
;
A
#
# COMPACT_ATOMS: atom_id res chain seq x y z
N MET A 1 12.81 -2.38 -35.74
CA MET A 1 14.11 -2.47 -35.07
C MET A 1 13.96 -1.82 -33.70
N LYS A 2 13.78 -2.63 -32.67
CA LYS A 2 13.69 -2.11 -31.29
C LYS A 2 15.12 -1.90 -30.82
N GLU A 3 15.61 -0.69 -30.88
CA GLU A 3 16.82 -0.32 -30.16
C GLU A 3 16.60 -0.64 -28.69
N ILE A 4 17.53 -1.36 -28.09
CA ILE A 4 17.52 -1.58 -26.64
C ILE A 4 17.79 -0.22 -26.01
N ILE A 5 16.74 0.39 -25.51
CA ILE A 5 16.76 1.78 -25.00
C ILE A 5 17.74 1.91 -23.81
N ASN A 6 18.02 0.83 -23.11
CA ASN A 6 18.99 0.84 -22.01
C ASN A 6 19.72 -0.50 -21.88
N LYS A 7 20.77 -0.67 -22.68
CA LYS A 7 21.65 -1.87 -22.64
C LYS A 7 22.28 -2.04 -21.26
N GLN A 8 22.66 -0.94 -20.59
CA GLN A 8 23.31 -1.02 -19.28
C GLN A 8 22.34 -1.55 -18.21
N ALA A 9 21.08 -1.13 -18.22
CA ALA A 9 20.10 -1.70 -17.28
C ALA A 9 19.88 -3.20 -17.47
N ALA A 10 19.89 -3.68 -18.72
CA ALA A 10 19.78 -5.11 -19.00
C ALA A 10 21.01 -5.89 -18.49
N ILE A 11 22.22 -5.33 -18.67
CA ILE A 11 23.47 -5.91 -18.16
C ILE A 11 23.44 -5.97 -16.63
N ASN A 12 23.16 -4.85 -15.98
CA ASN A 12 23.11 -4.78 -14.51
C ASN A 12 22.04 -5.72 -13.92
N PHE A 13 20.91 -5.88 -14.62
CA PHE A 13 19.86 -6.80 -14.20
C PHE A 13 20.32 -8.26 -14.27
N ASP A 14 21.00 -8.63 -15.34
CA ASP A 14 21.59 -9.97 -15.51
C ASP A 14 22.69 -10.23 -14.46
N GLU A 15 23.57 -9.26 -14.24
CA GLU A 15 24.61 -9.31 -13.19
C GLU A 15 23.99 -9.52 -11.79
N LEU A 16 22.90 -8.84 -11.46
CA LEU A 16 22.22 -9.00 -10.18
C LEU A 16 21.64 -10.42 -10.01
N ILE A 17 21.09 -11.00 -11.08
CA ILE A 17 20.62 -12.39 -11.07
C ILE A 17 21.80 -13.35 -10.78
N GLU A 18 22.94 -13.14 -11.44
CA GLU A 18 24.11 -14.00 -11.23
C GLU A 18 24.69 -13.83 -9.80
N VAL A 19 24.71 -12.61 -9.25
CA VAL A 19 25.09 -12.37 -7.85
C VAL A 19 24.18 -13.16 -6.91
N LEU A 20 22.87 -13.08 -7.08
CA LEU A 20 21.91 -13.81 -6.24
C LEU A 20 22.10 -15.34 -6.37
N ARG A 21 22.27 -15.86 -7.57
CA ARG A 21 22.57 -17.28 -7.82
C ARG A 21 23.84 -17.72 -7.11
N ARG A 22 24.86 -16.87 -7.14
CA ARG A 22 26.14 -17.17 -6.46
C ARG A 22 25.97 -17.18 -4.94
N LEU A 23 25.18 -16.26 -4.37
CA LEU A 23 24.87 -16.25 -2.94
C LEU A 23 24.13 -17.53 -2.51
N ARG A 24 23.24 -18.05 -3.35
CA ARG A 24 22.47 -19.26 -3.08
C ARG A 24 23.16 -20.57 -3.47
N ALA A 25 24.33 -20.51 -4.12
CA ALA A 25 25.09 -21.70 -4.48
C ALA A 25 25.50 -22.53 -3.25
N PRO A 26 25.81 -23.84 -3.37
CA PRO A 26 26.18 -24.72 -2.25
C PRO A 26 27.32 -24.18 -1.38
N ASP A 27 28.23 -23.43 -1.97
CA ASP A 27 29.39 -22.76 -1.35
C ASP A 27 29.15 -21.25 -1.16
N GLY A 28 27.91 -20.77 -1.33
CA GLY A 28 27.50 -19.38 -1.15
C GLY A 28 27.19 -19.01 0.30
N CYS A 29 26.39 -17.97 0.48
CA CYS A 29 26.01 -17.46 1.80
C CYS A 29 25.01 -18.41 2.51
N PRO A 30 25.29 -18.88 3.71
CA PRO A 30 24.37 -19.75 4.45
C PRO A 30 22.99 -19.12 4.69
N TRP A 31 22.94 -17.83 5.02
CA TRP A 31 21.71 -17.11 5.26
C TRP A 31 20.81 -17.07 4.00
N ASP A 32 21.37 -16.68 2.85
CA ASP A 32 20.61 -16.62 1.59
C ASP A 32 20.10 -18.00 1.16
N ARG A 33 20.86 -19.05 1.42
CA ARG A 33 20.49 -20.43 1.08
C ARG A 33 19.33 -20.96 1.92
N GLU A 34 19.20 -20.51 3.16
CA GLU A 34 18.14 -20.94 4.07
C GLU A 34 16.81 -20.21 3.83
N GLN A 35 16.83 -19.13 3.03
CA GLN A 35 15.61 -18.36 2.79
C GLN A 35 14.57 -19.16 1.98
N THR A 36 13.31 -18.99 2.38
CA THR A 36 12.12 -19.47 1.67
C THR A 36 11.27 -18.30 1.19
N SER A 37 10.31 -18.57 0.31
CA SER A 37 9.36 -17.53 -0.12
C SER A 37 8.64 -16.88 1.04
N GLU A 38 8.27 -17.66 2.07
CA GLU A 38 7.57 -17.20 3.25
C GLU A 38 8.46 -16.37 4.17
N SER A 39 9.73 -16.78 4.37
CA SER A 39 10.67 -16.06 5.24
C SER A 39 11.02 -14.67 4.72
N LEU A 40 10.92 -14.46 3.41
CA LEU A 40 11.21 -13.18 2.75
C LEU A 40 10.01 -12.22 2.69
N VAL A 41 8.79 -12.66 3.05
CA VAL A 41 7.61 -11.78 3.03
C VAL A 41 7.74 -10.55 3.92
N PRO A 42 8.26 -10.63 5.18
CA PRO A 42 8.46 -9.45 6.01
C PRO A 42 9.36 -8.40 5.34
N TYR A 43 10.51 -8.79 4.82
CA TYR A 43 11.46 -7.92 4.15
C TYR A 43 10.86 -7.26 2.91
N LEU A 44 10.16 -8.03 2.04
CA LEU A 44 9.45 -7.48 0.88
C LEU A 44 8.45 -6.37 1.27
N LEU A 45 7.80 -6.49 2.43
CA LEU A 45 6.89 -5.46 2.93
C LEU A 45 7.67 -4.26 3.48
N GLU A 46 8.79 -4.49 4.16
CA GLU A 46 9.68 -3.45 4.69
C GLU A 46 10.17 -2.55 3.55
N GLU A 47 10.82 -3.10 2.53
CA GLU A 47 11.28 -2.35 1.35
C GLU A 47 10.12 -1.59 0.65
N THR A 48 8.92 -2.18 0.63
CA THR A 48 7.75 -1.51 0.06
C THR A 48 7.38 -0.24 0.85
N TYR A 49 7.49 -0.25 2.18
CA TYR A 49 7.22 0.91 3.02
C TYR A 49 8.36 1.93 2.96
N GLU A 50 9.62 1.51 2.87
CA GLU A 50 10.78 2.38 2.72
C GLU A 50 10.74 3.15 1.39
N ILE A 51 10.31 2.51 0.29
CA ILE A 51 10.00 3.19 -0.97
C ILE A 51 8.93 4.28 -0.77
N ILE A 52 7.86 3.99 -0.02
CA ILE A 52 6.80 4.97 0.23
C ILE A 52 7.37 6.16 1.02
N GLU A 53 8.16 5.91 2.05
CA GLU A 53 8.80 6.96 2.86
C GLU A 53 9.76 7.81 2.01
N ALA A 54 10.57 7.19 1.15
CA ALA A 54 11.47 7.89 0.24
C ALA A 54 10.71 8.79 -0.76
N ILE A 55 9.58 8.31 -1.29
CA ILE A 55 8.70 9.09 -2.18
C ILE A 55 8.11 10.29 -1.43
N GLU A 56 7.60 10.09 -0.22
CA GLU A 56 7.00 11.14 0.60
C GLU A 56 8.03 12.16 1.08
N GLY A 57 9.26 11.70 1.39
CA GLY A 57 10.38 12.55 1.78
C GLY A 57 10.99 13.32 0.60
N GLY A 58 10.73 12.92 -0.64
CA GLY A 58 11.31 13.51 -1.85
C GLY A 58 12.81 13.23 -2.00
N ASP A 59 13.33 12.19 -1.36
CA ASP A 59 14.74 11.80 -1.42
C ASP A 59 14.98 10.80 -2.54
N ALA A 60 15.57 11.29 -3.64
CA ALA A 60 15.83 10.49 -4.83
C ALA A 60 16.95 9.45 -4.63
N GLU A 61 17.92 9.71 -3.73
CA GLU A 61 19.01 8.75 -3.46
C GLU A 61 18.49 7.58 -2.63
N THR A 62 17.74 7.85 -1.57
CA THR A 62 17.04 6.80 -0.81
C THR A 62 16.07 6.03 -1.71
N LEU A 63 15.25 6.71 -2.51
CA LEU A 63 14.34 6.03 -3.44
C LEU A 63 15.08 5.08 -4.42
N LYS A 64 16.26 5.46 -4.88
CA LYS A 64 17.09 4.62 -5.77
C LYS A 64 17.56 3.36 -5.02
N GLU A 65 17.98 3.49 -3.78
CA GLU A 65 18.42 2.39 -2.91
C GLU A 65 17.26 1.40 -2.70
N GLU A 66 16.13 1.88 -2.21
CA GLU A 66 14.95 1.03 -1.89
C GLU A 66 14.34 0.35 -3.13
N LEU A 67 14.39 1.00 -4.30
CA LEU A 67 14.02 0.35 -5.57
C LEU A 67 14.97 -0.80 -5.93
N GLY A 68 16.24 -0.69 -5.57
CA GLY A 68 17.23 -1.76 -5.72
C GLY A 68 16.89 -2.95 -4.82
N ASP A 69 16.61 -2.69 -3.54
CA ASP A 69 16.30 -3.72 -2.55
C ASP A 69 14.96 -4.41 -2.84
N LEU A 70 13.92 -3.67 -3.23
CA LEU A 70 12.69 -4.29 -3.73
C LEU A 70 12.95 -5.16 -4.97
N THR A 71 13.84 -4.74 -5.88
CA THR A 71 14.20 -5.52 -7.07
C THR A 71 14.90 -6.81 -6.66
N LEU A 72 15.81 -6.77 -5.67
CA LEU A 72 16.44 -7.97 -5.12
C LEU A 72 15.39 -8.95 -4.59
N HIS A 73 14.40 -8.50 -3.80
CA HIS A 73 13.33 -9.36 -3.29
C HIS A 73 12.46 -9.97 -4.39
N ILE A 74 12.19 -9.23 -5.46
CA ILE A 74 11.48 -9.76 -6.65
C ILE A 74 12.29 -10.88 -7.31
N LEU A 75 13.60 -10.66 -7.51
CA LEU A 75 14.50 -11.65 -8.11
C LEU A 75 14.67 -12.87 -7.20
N PHE A 76 14.72 -12.64 -5.89
CA PHE A 76 14.84 -13.72 -4.91
C PHE A 76 13.64 -14.68 -4.98
N GLN A 77 12.43 -14.14 -5.02
CA GLN A 77 11.20 -14.93 -5.19
C GLN A 77 11.21 -15.70 -6.53
N ALA A 78 11.68 -15.07 -7.60
CA ALA A 78 11.78 -15.73 -8.90
C ALA A 78 12.85 -16.84 -8.92
N GLU A 79 13.98 -16.65 -8.22
CA GLU A 79 15.03 -17.65 -8.11
C GLU A 79 14.57 -18.88 -7.30
N LEU A 80 13.86 -18.67 -6.19
CA LEU A 80 13.21 -19.74 -5.43
C LEU A 80 12.22 -20.54 -6.28
N ALA A 81 11.42 -19.85 -7.12
CA ALA A 81 10.51 -20.51 -8.04
C ALA A 81 11.26 -21.31 -9.13
N ARG A 82 12.38 -20.79 -9.65
CA ARG A 82 13.25 -21.49 -10.59
C ARG A 82 13.87 -22.75 -9.97
N GLU A 83 14.38 -22.66 -8.74
CA GLU A 83 14.91 -23.80 -7.99
C GLU A 83 13.86 -24.89 -7.77
N ALA A 84 12.59 -24.47 -7.57
CA ALA A 84 11.44 -25.38 -7.47
C ALA A 84 10.92 -25.88 -8.83
N GLY A 85 11.53 -25.49 -9.95
CA GLY A 85 11.13 -25.90 -11.30
C GLY A 85 9.77 -25.34 -11.75
N GLN A 86 9.34 -24.20 -11.20
CA GLN A 86 8.02 -23.63 -11.48
C GLN A 86 8.04 -22.64 -12.65
N PHE A 87 8.86 -21.61 -12.58
CA PHE A 87 9.03 -20.56 -13.62
C PHE A 87 10.33 -19.79 -13.40
N GLU A 88 10.74 -19.00 -14.40
CA GLU A 88 11.87 -18.08 -14.31
C GLU A 88 11.41 -16.62 -14.32
N ILE A 89 12.27 -15.69 -13.90
CA ILE A 89 11.98 -14.24 -13.93
C ILE A 89 11.59 -13.77 -15.34
N ALA A 90 12.19 -14.35 -16.39
CA ALA A 90 11.85 -14.04 -17.77
C ALA A 90 10.37 -14.30 -18.09
N ASP A 91 9.77 -15.35 -17.53
CA ASP A 91 8.36 -15.67 -17.71
C ASP A 91 7.46 -14.62 -17.07
N SER A 92 7.83 -14.15 -15.87
CA SER A 92 7.10 -13.10 -15.17
C SER A 92 7.14 -11.77 -15.93
N ILE A 93 8.33 -11.38 -16.43
CA ILE A 93 8.52 -10.16 -17.24
C ILE A 93 7.73 -10.25 -18.54
N LYS A 94 7.80 -11.38 -19.23
CA LYS A 94 7.03 -11.63 -20.45
C LYS A 94 5.53 -11.53 -20.19
N HIS A 95 5.06 -12.22 -19.13
CA HIS A 95 3.65 -12.22 -18.76
C HIS A 95 3.10 -10.79 -18.49
N ILE A 96 3.83 -9.97 -17.73
CA ILE A 96 3.38 -8.60 -17.47
C ILE A 96 3.42 -7.73 -18.72
N SER A 97 4.42 -7.88 -19.59
CA SER A 97 4.52 -7.13 -20.84
C SER A 97 3.37 -7.45 -21.79
N GLU A 98 3.06 -8.72 -22.00
CA GLU A 98 1.93 -9.17 -22.83
C GLU A 98 0.59 -8.70 -22.26
N LYS A 99 0.44 -8.73 -20.95
CA LYS A 99 -0.75 -8.24 -20.25
C LYS A 99 -0.94 -6.74 -20.43
N LEU A 100 0.12 -5.93 -20.32
CA LEU A 100 0.05 -4.49 -20.52
C LEU A 100 -0.31 -4.16 -21.98
N ILE A 101 0.33 -4.80 -22.96
CA ILE A 101 0.01 -4.63 -24.38
C ILE A 101 -1.46 -4.95 -24.65
N ARG A 102 -1.96 -6.07 -24.15
CA ARG A 102 -3.34 -6.51 -24.34
C ARG A 102 -4.36 -5.57 -23.70
N ARG A 103 -4.03 -4.97 -22.55
CA ARG A 103 -4.92 -4.05 -21.80
C ARG A 103 -4.89 -2.60 -22.27
N HIS A 104 -3.95 -2.26 -23.15
CA HIS A 104 -3.84 -0.92 -23.73
C HIS A 104 -3.93 -0.96 -25.27
N PRO A 105 -5.03 -1.50 -25.83
CA PRO A 105 -5.17 -1.63 -27.29
C PRO A 105 -5.14 -0.26 -27.97
N HIS A 106 -5.58 0.80 -27.31
CA HIS A 106 -5.53 2.17 -27.81
C HIS A 106 -4.09 2.71 -27.98
N VAL A 107 -3.10 2.11 -27.30
CA VAL A 107 -1.67 2.48 -27.45
C VAL A 107 -0.95 1.54 -28.43
N PHE A 108 -1.25 0.24 -28.35
CA PHE A 108 -0.46 -0.77 -29.06
C PHE A 108 -1.15 -1.31 -30.33
N ASN A 109 -2.45 -1.03 -30.54
CA ASN A 109 -3.22 -1.54 -31.68
C ASN A 109 -3.86 -0.36 -32.44
N THR A 110 -3.07 0.29 -33.32
CA THR A 110 -3.42 1.52 -34.05
C THR A 110 -4.50 1.32 -35.14
N GLN A 111 -4.98 0.10 -35.37
CA GLN A 111 -5.94 -0.19 -36.45
C GLN A 111 -7.42 -0.02 -36.06
N ASN A 112 -7.77 0.09 -34.78
CA ASN A 112 -9.14 0.27 -34.33
C ASN A 112 -9.26 1.55 -33.49
N GLY A 113 -9.56 2.66 -34.16
CA GLY A 113 -9.70 4.00 -33.58
C GLY A 113 -10.97 4.21 -32.73
N ASN A 114 -11.35 3.27 -31.90
CA ASN A 114 -12.39 3.50 -30.89
C ASN A 114 -11.73 4.02 -29.62
N GLN A 115 -11.78 5.33 -29.44
CA GLN A 115 -11.60 5.97 -28.16
C GLN A 115 -12.82 5.60 -27.29
N ASP A 116 -12.74 4.50 -26.56
CA ASP A 116 -13.66 4.26 -25.45
C ASP A 116 -13.40 5.31 -24.39
N SER A 117 -14.37 6.19 -24.20
CA SER A 117 -14.31 7.33 -23.28
C SER A 117 -14.24 6.93 -21.81
N ASP A 118 -14.22 5.63 -21.50
CA ASP A 118 -14.18 5.09 -20.14
C ASP A 118 -13.12 3.98 -20.01
N LEU A 119 -11.85 4.44 -19.96
CA LEU A 119 -10.68 3.58 -19.89
C LEU A 119 -10.70 2.70 -18.62
N ASN A 120 -11.25 3.19 -17.51
CA ASN A 120 -11.30 2.45 -16.24
C ASN A 120 -12.30 1.30 -16.31
N MET A 121 -13.47 1.50 -16.92
CA MET A 121 -14.50 0.46 -17.07
C MET A 121 -14.05 -0.63 -18.06
N SER A 122 -13.35 -0.25 -19.14
CA SER A 122 -12.80 -1.21 -20.10
C SER A 122 -11.70 -2.08 -19.49
N TRP A 123 -10.87 -1.49 -18.63
CA TRP A 123 -9.81 -2.16 -17.88
C TRP A 123 -10.34 -3.21 -16.87
N GLU A 124 -11.33 -2.85 -16.04
CA GLU A 124 -11.91 -3.79 -15.06
C GLU A 124 -12.67 -4.93 -15.75
N LYS A 125 -13.39 -4.66 -16.84
CA LYS A 125 -14.05 -5.70 -17.66
C LYS A 125 -13.03 -6.66 -18.28
N ALA A 126 -11.91 -6.16 -18.79
CA ALA A 126 -10.82 -6.99 -19.32
C ALA A 126 -10.23 -7.88 -18.22
N LYS A 127 -10.03 -7.33 -17.03
CA LYS A 127 -9.47 -8.03 -15.86
C LYS A 127 -10.41 -9.12 -15.31
N GLN A 128 -11.73 -8.90 -15.35
CA GLN A 128 -12.72 -9.92 -14.99
C GLN A 128 -12.73 -11.11 -15.95
N LYS A 129 -12.71 -10.84 -17.26
CA LYS A 129 -12.70 -11.89 -18.31
C LYS A 129 -11.43 -12.75 -18.23
N GLU A 130 -10.27 -12.14 -17.96
CA GLU A 130 -8.98 -12.86 -17.92
C GLU A 130 -8.86 -13.85 -16.75
N LYS A 131 -9.43 -13.55 -15.60
CA LYS A 131 -9.19 -14.32 -14.36
C LYS A 131 -10.33 -15.27 -13.98
N LYS A 132 -11.38 -15.42 -14.81
CA LYS A 132 -12.57 -16.27 -14.53
C LYS A 132 -13.06 -16.13 -13.08
N ARG A 133 -13.14 -14.89 -12.58
CA ARG A 133 -13.55 -14.62 -11.20
C ARG A 133 -15.04 -14.84 -11.06
N GLU A 134 -15.43 -15.58 -10.05
CA GLU A 134 -16.84 -15.86 -9.77
C GLU A 134 -17.55 -14.62 -9.23
N ASN A 135 -16.84 -13.83 -8.38
CA ASN A 135 -17.41 -12.63 -7.77
C ASN A 135 -16.61 -11.38 -8.12
N LEU A 136 -17.29 -10.24 -8.14
CA LEU A 136 -16.71 -8.93 -8.44
C LEU A 136 -15.53 -8.58 -7.50
N LEU A 137 -15.71 -8.85 -6.21
CA LEU A 137 -14.74 -8.51 -5.17
C LEU A 137 -13.54 -9.47 -5.10
N ASP A 138 -13.62 -10.60 -5.81
CA ASP A 138 -12.51 -11.54 -5.91
C ASP A 138 -11.27 -10.83 -6.49
N GLY A 139 -10.12 -11.07 -5.87
CA GLY A 139 -8.84 -10.51 -6.28
C GLY A 139 -8.51 -9.15 -5.66
N VAL A 140 -9.24 -8.73 -4.64
CA VAL A 140 -8.72 -7.80 -3.64
C VAL A 140 -7.95 -8.64 -2.62
N PRO A 141 -6.62 -8.46 -2.48
CA PRO A 141 -5.84 -9.29 -1.57
C PRO A 141 -6.35 -9.17 -0.14
N LYS A 142 -6.58 -10.31 0.51
CA LYS A 142 -7.08 -10.35 1.90
C LYS A 142 -6.07 -9.84 2.93
N LYS A 143 -4.79 -9.80 2.57
CA LYS A 143 -3.67 -9.36 3.41
C LYS A 143 -3.35 -7.87 3.28
N LEU A 144 -4.03 -7.13 2.41
CA LEU A 144 -3.88 -5.67 2.37
C LEU A 144 -4.20 -5.05 3.73
N PRO A 145 -3.54 -3.93 4.11
CA PRO A 145 -3.98 -3.08 5.22
C PRO A 145 -5.48 -2.78 5.11
N ALA A 146 -6.17 -2.76 6.25
CA ALA A 146 -7.64 -2.77 6.25
C ALA A 146 -8.25 -1.57 5.53
N LEU A 147 -7.69 -0.37 5.72
CA LEU A 147 -8.20 0.85 5.05
C LEU A 147 -7.98 0.78 3.53
N ASN A 148 -6.81 0.33 3.09
CA ASN A 148 -6.53 0.10 1.67
C ASN A 148 -7.44 -0.97 1.06
N ARG A 149 -7.72 -2.04 1.81
CA ARG A 149 -8.64 -3.09 1.36
C ARG A 149 -10.07 -2.57 1.23
N ALA A 150 -10.54 -1.81 2.21
CA ALA A 150 -11.86 -1.17 2.19
C ALA A 150 -12.00 -0.26 0.97
N ARG A 151 -11.05 0.64 0.73
CA ARG A 151 -11.02 1.50 -0.46
C ARG A 151 -11.13 0.68 -1.76
N ARG A 152 -10.31 -0.39 -1.90
CA ARG A 152 -10.33 -1.23 -3.12
C ARG A 152 -11.65 -1.96 -3.34
N ILE A 153 -12.33 -2.36 -2.27
CA ILE A 153 -13.66 -2.96 -2.32
C ILE A 153 -14.69 -1.93 -2.79
N GLN A 154 -14.67 -0.73 -2.22
CA GLN A 154 -15.57 0.37 -2.60
C GLN A 154 -15.36 0.82 -4.05
N GLU A 155 -14.12 0.99 -4.50
CA GLU A 155 -13.81 1.29 -5.91
C GLU A 155 -14.38 0.23 -6.87
N LYS A 156 -14.28 -1.04 -6.52
CA LYS A 156 -14.86 -2.11 -7.35
C LYS A 156 -16.38 -2.08 -7.38
N ALA A 157 -17.02 -1.79 -6.26
CA ALA A 157 -18.46 -1.63 -6.20
C ALA A 157 -18.91 -0.42 -7.03
N ALA A 158 -18.21 0.71 -6.91
CA ALA A 158 -18.44 1.92 -7.70
C ALA A 158 -18.36 1.66 -9.21
N ASN A 159 -17.39 0.88 -9.68
CA ASN A 159 -17.18 0.56 -11.10
C ASN A 159 -18.36 -0.21 -11.75
N VAL A 160 -19.26 -0.79 -10.97
CA VAL A 160 -20.47 -1.46 -11.47
C VAL A 160 -21.74 -0.66 -11.17
N GLY A 161 -21.58 0.59 -10.73
CA GLY A 161 -22.71 1.50 -10.47
C GLY A 161 -23.27 1.41 -9.04
N PHE A 162 -22.64 0.66 -8.15
CA PHE A 162 -22.98 0.65 -6.73
C PHE A 162 -22.20 1.74 -6.00
N ASP A 163 -22.61 2.99 -6.23
CA ASP A 163 -22.01 4.19 -5.64
C ASP A 163 -23.00 5.35 -5.56
N TRP A 164 -22.75 6.29 -4.68
CA TRP A 164 -23.48 7.56 -4.64
C TRP A 164 -23.00 8.49 -5.75
N LYS A 165 -23.89 9.37 -6.21
CA LYS A 165 -23.55 10.35 -7.25
C LYS A 165 -22.85 11.58 -6.69
N ASP A 166 -23.16 11.91 -5.44
CA ASP A 166 -22.73 13.14 -4.76
C ASP A 166 -22.14 12.79 -3.39
N ILE A 167 -21.34 13.72 -2.87
CA ILE A 167 -20.66 13.55 -1.58
C ILE A 167 -21.63 13.70 -0.37
N GLN A 168 -22.76 14.37 -0.55
CA GLN A 168 -23.66 14.63 0.58
C GLN A 168 -24.21 13.36 1.23
N PRO A 169 -24.73 12.37 0.49
CA PRO A 169 -25.13 11.09 1.08
C PRO A 169 -23.99 10.34 1.78
N VAL A 170 -22.74 10.54 1.33
CA VAL A 170 -21.57 9.92 1.98
C VAL A 170 -21.36 10.54 3.38
N TRP A 171 -21.47 11.87 3.50
CA TRP A 171 -21.44 12.55 4.79
C TRP A 171 -22.59 12.12 5.72
N ASP A 172 -23.78 11.95 5.16
CA ASP A 172 -24.93 11.53 5.93
C ASP A 172 -24.76 10.10 6.46
N LYS A 173 -24.14 9.20 5.65
CA LYS A 173 -23.80 7.84 6.10
C LYS A 173 -22.75 7.83 7.21
N VAL A 174 -21.72 8.67 7.14
CA VAL A 174 -20.74 8.80 8.25
C VAL A 174 -21.42 9.22 9.56
N LYS A 175 -22.39 10.15 9.49
CA LYS A 175 -23.15 10.57 10.68
C LYS A 175 -24.04 9.46 11.23
N GLU A 176 -24.71 8.71 10.34
CA GLU A 176 -25.52 7.54 10.68
C GLU A 176 -24.70 6.53 11.47
N GLU A 177 -23.54 6.10 10.94
CA GLU A 177 -22.67 5.13 11.61
C GLU A 177 -22.14 5.63 12.97
N LEU A 178 -21.84 6.91 13.08
CA LEU A 178 -21.43 7.51 14.37
C LEU A 178 -22.55 7.49 15.41
N GLU A 179 -23.81 7.72 15.00
CA GLU A 179 -24.95 7.64 15.92
C GLU A 179 -25.26 6.19 16.32
N GLU A 180 -25.20 5.24 15.37
CA GLU A 180 -25.37 3.80 15.64
C GLU A 180 -24.30 3.30 16.62
N LEU A 181 -23.03 3.66 16.40
CA LEU A 181 -21.96 3.37 17.36
C LEU A 181 -22.25 3.96 18.75
N ARG A 182 -22.75 5.20 18.82
CA ARG A 182 -23.07 5.85 20.08
C ARG A 182 -24.19 5.13 20.84
N GLU A 183 -25.21 4.64 20.13
CA GLU A 183 -26.31 3.88 20.72
C GLU A 183 -25.83 2.56 21.32
N VAL A 184 -25.05 1.77 20.57
CA VAL A 184 -24.57 0.46 21.06
C VAL A 184 -23.53 0.60 22.18
N VAL A 185 -22.75 1.69 22.23
CA VAL A 185 -21.87 1.97 23.38
C VAL A 185 -22.68 2.14 24.66
N ALA A 186 -23.89 2.72 24.61
CA ALA A 186 -24.78 2.85 25.76
C ALA A 186 -25.34 1.49 26.23
N GLU A 187 -25.50 0.53 25.31
CA GLU A 187 -25.95 -0.84 25.60
C GLU A 187 -24.85 -1.71 26.21
N LYS A 188 -23.56 -1.34 26.05
CA LYS A 188 -22.36 -2.06 26.54
C LYS A 188 -22.22 -3.46 25.99
N ASP A 189 -22.65 -3.70 24.74
CA ASP A 189 -22.44 -4.95 24.01
C ASP A 189 -21.14 -4.88 23.22
N PRO A 190 -20.06 -5.61 23.61
CA PRO A 190 -18.75 -5.49 22.97
C PRO A 190 -18.74 -5.93 21.50
N GLU A 191 -19.53 -6.93 21.11
CA GLU A 191 -19.56 -7.41 19.73
C GLU A 191 -20.25 -6.40 18.81
N ARG A 192 -21.37 -5.82 19.26
CA ARG A 192 -22.03 -4.76 18.51
C ARG A 192 -21.19 -3.49 18.44
N ILE A 193 -20.53 -3.09 19.52
CA ILE A 193 -19.59 -1.94 19.51
C ILE A 193 -18.48 -2.14 18.48
N LYS A 194 -17.95 -3.37 18.37
CA LYS A 194 -16.91 -3.71 17.40
C LYS A 194 -17.41 -3.65 15.96
N ASP A 195 -18.64 -4.09 15.72
CA ASP A 195 -19.29 -4.08 14.41
C ASP A 195 -19.48 -2.63 13.93
N GLU A 196 -20.18 -1.81 14.72
CA GLU A 196 -20.43 -0.41 14.38
C GLU A 196 -19.14 0.42 14.27
N MET A 197 -18.12 0.14 15.09
CA MET A 197 -16.80 0.76 14.91
C MET A 197 -16.20 0.41 13.54
N GLY A 198 -16.41 -0.81 13.07
CA GLY A 198 -16.00 -1.24 11.73
C GLY A 198 -16.73 -0.43 10.65
N ASP A 199 -18.04 -0.22 10.79
CA ASP A 199 -18.86 0.52 9.83
C ASP A 199 -18.52 2.03 9.82
N VAL A 200 -18.23 2.63 10.97
CA VAL A 200 -17.65 3.99 11.03
C VAL A 200 -16.36 4.09 10.25
N LEU A 201 -15.40 3.17 10.46
CA LEU A 201 -14.13 3.18 9.73
C LEU A 201 -14.34 2.98 8.23
N PHE A 202 -15.23 2.08 7.83
CA PHE A 202 -15.56 1.82 6.43
C PHE A 202 -16.21 3.01 5.74
N SER A 203 -17.13 3.71 6.43
CA SER A 203 -17.78 4.93 5.93
C SER A 203 -16.78 6.09 5.78
N LEU A 204 -15.83 6.24 6.72
CA LEU A 204 -14.75 7.23 6.64
C LEU A 204 -13.80 6.94 5.45
N VAL A 205 -13.48 5.68 5.17
CA VAL A 205 -12.72 5.31 3.98
C VAL A 205 -13.47 5.69 2.71
N ASN A 206 -14.78 5.50 2.68
CA ASN A 206 -15.58 5.91 1.53
C ASN A 206 -15.60 7.43 1.35
N LEU A 207 -15.74 8.18 2.44
CA LEU A 207 -15.64 9.64 2.40
C LEU A 207 -14.28 10.08 1.87
N SER A 208 -13.18 9.46 2.34
CA SER A 208 -11.83 9.78 1.83
C SER A 208 -11.68 9.52 0.34
N ARG A 209 -12.33 8.46 -0.18
CA ARG A 209 -12.38 8.14 -1.61
C ARG A 209 -13.08 9.24 -2.41
N PHE A 210 -14.21 9.76 -1.93
CA PHE A 210 -14.91 10.88 -2.56
C PHE A 210 -14.13 12.19 -2.54
N LEU A 211 -13.25 12.36 -1.56
CA LEU A 211 -12.33 13.50 -1.46
C LEU A 211 -11.02 13.30 -2.22
N ASP A 212 -10.87 12.16 -2.90
CA ASP A 212 -9.63 11.73 -3.58
C ASP A 212 -8.41 11.70 -2.65
N ILE A 213 -8.62 11.26 -1.40
CA ILE A 213 -7.59 11.10 -0.37
C ILE A 213 -7.42 9.62 -0.07
N SER A 214 -6.18 9.17 0.12
CA SER A 214 -5.89 7.86 0.71
C SER A 214 -6.10 7.92 2.23
N ALA A 215 -7.05 7.14 2.76
CA ALA A 215 -7.30 7.08 4.21
C ALA A 215 -6.09 6.50 4.97
N GLU A 216 -5.41 5.51 4.39
CA GLU A 216 -4.20 4.89 4.95
C GLU A 216 -3.08 5.93 5.09
N ASP A 217 -2.80 6.69 4.02
CA ASP A 217 -1.73 7.69 4.01
C ASP A 217 -2.06 8.85 4.94
N ALA A 218 -3.32 9.31 4.95
CA ALA A 218 -3.77 10.37 5.85
C ALA A 218 -3.61 9.99 7.32
N LEU A 219 -3.90 8.72 7.67
CA LEU A 219 -3.70 8.20 9.02
C LEU A 219 -2.20 8.09 9.34
N ARG A 220 -1.37 7.56 8.43
CA ARG A 220 0.07 7.44 8.58
C ARG A 220 0.72 8.82 8.80
N MET A 221 0.38 9.82 7.99
CA MET A 221 0.84 11.20 8.19
C MET A 221 0.45 11.76 9.56
N THR A 222 -0.74 11.39 10.07
CA THR A 222 -1.18 11.81 11.40
C THR A 222 -0.38 11.12 12.50
N ILE A 223 -0.07 9.82 12.34
CA ILE A 223 0.80 9.06 13.25
C ILE A 223 2.19 9.71 13.32
N SER A 224 2.86 9.93 12.18
CA SER A 224 4.18 10.57 12.13
C SER A 224 4.19 11.97 12.77
N LYS A 225 3.13 12.75 12.52
CA LYS A 225 2.95 14.05 13.14
C LYS A 225 2.79 13.94 14.67
N PHE A 226 2.07 12.93 15.14
CA PHE A 226 1.92 12.66 16.57
C PHE A 226 3.26 12.27 17.19
N GLU A 227 3.98 11.31 16.60
CA GLU A 227 5.30 10.86 17.07
C GLU A 227 6.31 12.01 17.16
N HIS A 228 6.38 12.82 16.11
CA HIS A 228 7.26 13.99 16.10
C HIS A 228 6.93 14.99 17.22
N ARG A 229 5.65 15.25 17.48
CA ARG A 229 5.24 16.14 18.57
C ARG A 229 5.48 15.52 19.92
N PHE A 230 5.20 14.24 20.09
CA PHE A 230 5.39 13.52 21.33
C PHE A 230 6.86 13.44 21.73
N ALA A 231 7.77 13.21 20.77
CA ALA A 231 9.19 13.27 20.99
C ALA A 231 9.68 14.67 21.47
N LYS A 232 9.01 15.75 21.02
CA LYS A 232 9.30 17.10 21.54
C LYS A 232 8.78 17.29 22.96
N VAL A 233 7.64 16.70 23.32
CA VAL A 233 7.13 16.71 24.71
C VAL A 233 8.13 15.99 25.62
N GLU A 234 8.59 14.81 25.23
CA GLU A 234 9.61 14.06 25.97
C GLU A 234 10.89 14.87 26.18
N LYS A 235 11.38 15.48 25.10
CA LYS A 235 12.58 16.32 25.15
C LYS A 235 12.41 17.52 26.09
N GLU A 236 11.24 18.12 26.13
CA GLU A 236 10.95 19.27 27.00
C GLU A 236 10.87 18.86 28.47
N LEU A 237 10.19 17.72 28.76
CA LEU A 237 10.17 17.15 30.12
C LEU A 237 11.58 16.86 30.61
N LYS A 238 12.43 16.23 29.78
CA LYS A 238 13.87 15.98 30.15
C LYS A 238 14.65 17.26 30.43
N LYS A 239 14.41 18.34 29.70
CA LYS A 239 15.02 19.64 30.00
C LYS A 239 14.59 20.21 31.37
N ARG A 240 13.35 19.93 31.77
CA ARG A 240 12.82 20.30 33.09
C ARG A 240 13.26 19.34 34.20
N GLY A 241 14.12 18.34 33.88
CA GLY A 241 14.59 17.34 34.82
C GLY A 241 13.56 16.34 35.27
N LYS A 242 12.53 16.12 34.43
CA LYS A 242 11.39 15.21 34.68
C LYS A 242 11.38 14.05 33.70
N GLU A 243 10.97 12.90 34.18
CA GLU A 243 10.53 11.78 33.35
C GLU A 243 8.98 11.83 33.21
N PHE A 244 8.41 11.02 32.30
CA PHE A 244 6.96 10.95 32.15
C PHE A 244 6.24 10.59 33.45
N SER A 245 6.84 9.75 34.29
CA SER A 245 6.32 9.36 35.62
C SER A 245 6.24 10.51 36.62
N ASP A 246 7.01 11.58 36.40
CA ASP A 246 7.09 12.75 37.27
C ASP A 246 6.19 13.90 36.79
N SER A 247 5.45 13.67 35.72
CA SER A 247 4.54 14.64 35.11
C SER A 247 3.09 14.16 35.16
N ASN A 248 2.18 15.04 34.86
CA ASN A 248 0.74 14.76 34.73
C ASN A 248 0.22 15.14 33.34
N LEU A 249 -1.03 14.77 33.06
CA LEU A 249 -1.64 15.02 31.75
C LEU A 249 -1.72 16.53 31.44
N GLU A 250 -2.02 17.36 32.43
CA GLU A 250 -2.16 18.80 32.26
C GLU A 250 -0.84 19.44 31.82
N GLU A 251 0.28 19.11 32.48
CA GLU A 251 1.60 19.61 32.11
C GLU A 251 2.03 19.11 30.71
N MET A 252 1.79 17.84 30.41
CA MET A 252 2.07 17.28 29.07
C MET A 252 1.25 17.94 27.98
N ASP A 253 -0.03 18.24 28.23
CA ASP A 253 -0.91 18.92 27.28
C ASP A 253 -0.52 20.39 27.06
N GLU A 254 -0.05 21.08 28.08
CA GLU A 254 0.51 22.42 27.93
C GLU A 254 1.71 22.41 26.97
N ILE A 255 2.69 21.51 27.20
CA ILE A 255 3.86 21.36 26.33
C ILE A 255 3.43 20.97 24.92
N TRP A 256 2.49 20.04 24.77
CA TRP A 256 1.95 19.62 23.49
C TRP A 256 1.34 20.80 22.72
N ASN A 257 0.59 21.64 23.39
CA ASN A 257 -0.04 22.82 22.78
C ASN A 257 1.00 23.88 22.38
N GLU A 258 2.10 24.05 23.12
CA GLU A 258 3.24 24.89 22.74
C GLU A 258 3.93 24.35 21.48
N VAL A 259 4.21 23.04 21.44
CA VAL A 259 4.80 22.36 20.27
C VAL A 259 3.91 22.48 19.04
N LYS A 260 2.59 22.34 19.20
CA LYS A 260 1.63 22.48 18.11
C LYS A 260 1.65 23.87 17.49
N LYS A 261 1.74 24.94 18.32
CA LYS A 261 1.82 26.33 17.86
C LYS A 261 3.14 26.64 17.13
N SER A 262 4.25 26.01 17.55
CA SER A 262 5.57 26.22 16.93
C SER A 262 5.79 25.40 15.65
N SER A 263 4.85 24.53 15.28
CA SER A 263 4.92 23.65 14.11
C SER A 263 4.02 24.12 12.96
N ILE A 264 3.48 25.32 13.03
CA ILE A 264 2.77 26.04 11.96
C ILE A 264 3.74 27.08 11.40
#